data_a20abe996ed8279a89cfe40b2a37bcb3
#
_entry.id   a20abe996ed8279a89cfe40b2a37bcb3
#
_cell.length_a   1.000
_cell.length_b   1.000
_cell.length_c   1.000
_cell.angle_alpha   90.00
_cell.angle_beta   90.00
_cell.angle_gamma   90.00
#
_symmetry.space_group_name_H-M   'P 1'
#
loop_
_entity.id
_entity.type
_entity.pdbx_description
1 polymer ?
#
loop_
_entity_poly.entity_id
_entity_poly.type
_entity_poly.pdbx_seq_one_letter_code
_entity_poly.pdbx_strand_id
1 'polypeptide(L)'
;MSACACSHHHAHHDCGRPDPVGAQVALSGEITCADMGQLMALLTHVEAHVAASRAEPGCLFFEIAQTDDPLVWRVEELFRDAAALEAHRARTKTSSWAAATSGIPRQIREIMAQGDVVPAG
;
A
#
# COMPACT_ATOMS: atom_id res chain seq x y z
N MET A 1 11.19 -6.17 -14.17
CA MET A 1 11.23 -5.80 -13.95
C MET A 1 11.19 -4.92 -13.95
N SER A 2 11.36 -4.89 -13.88
CA SER A 2 11.46 -4.30 -13.67
C SER A 2 11.21 -3.36 -13.62
N ALA A 3 10.75 -3.45 -13.77
CA ALA A 3 10.16 -2.42 -13.76
C ALA A 3 10.59 -1.40 -13.16
N CYS A 4 10.96 -1.58 -12.42
CA CYS A 4 11.37 -0.60 -11.81
C CYS A 4 12.38 0.12 -12.40
N ALA A 5 12.61 -0.09 -13.51
CA ALA A 5 13.55 0.69 -14.14
C ALA A 5 13.27 2.11 -13.99
N CYS A 6 12.06 2.46 -13.88
CA CYS A 6 11.77 3.85 -13.77
C CYS A 6 12.16 4.41 -12.45
N SER A 7 12.34 3.62 -11.49
CA SER A 7 12.60 4.16 -10.20
C SER A 7 13.93 4.77 -10.06
N HIS A 8 14.89 4.42 -10.88
CA HIS A 8 16.16 4.92 -10.59
C HIS A 8 16.34 6.30 -11.07
N HIS A 9 15.52 6.88 -11.83
CA HIS A 9 15.80 8.22 -12.11
C HIS A 9 14.70 9.14 -11.70
N HIS A 10 13.66 8.69 -11.16
CA HIS A 10 12.70 9.59 -10.75
C HIS A 10 12.16 9.17 -9.57
N ALA A 11 12.65 9.51 -8.63
CA ALA A 11 12.21 9.09 -7.49
C ALA A 11 10.88 9.27 -7.22
N HIS A 12 10.33 10.11 -7.70
CA HIS A 12 9.14 10.39 -7.22
C HIS A 12 8.04 9.63 -7.67
N HIS A 13 8.11 8.69 -8.49
CA HIS A 13 6.92 8.17 -8.79
C HIS A 13 6.71 6.83 -8.52
N ASP A 14 5.61 6.42 -8.44
CA ASP A 14 5.20 5.20 -8.05
C ASP A 14 5.15 4.37 -9.17
N CYS A 15 6.20 4.14 -9.72
CA CYS A 15 6.32 3.44 -10.79
C CYS A 15 5.56 2.27 -10.93
N GLY A 16 4.63 2.00 -10.95
CA GLY A 16 3.91 0.84 -11.13
C GLY A 16 2.46 0.94 -10.83
N ARG A 17 2.09 1.73 -9.89
CA ARG A 17 0.68 1.77 -9.54
C ARG A 17 -0.08 2.67 -10.50
N PRO A 18 -1.04 2.11 -11.24
CA PRO A 18 -1.86 2.94 -12.11
C PRO A 18 -2.78 3.83 -11.30
N ASP A 19 -3.22 4.91 -11.90
CA ASP A 19 -4.20 5.75 -11.25
C ASP A 19 -5.55 5.06 -11.24
N PRO A 20 -6.37 5.29 -10.22
CA PRO A 20 -7.68 4.66 -10.19
C PRO A 20 -8.60 5.19 -11.27
N VAL A 21 -9.41 4.31 -11.82
CA VAL A 21 -10.44 4.68 -12.78
C VAL A 21 -11.76 4.07 -12.34
N GLY A 22 -12.85 4.72 -12.66
CA GLY A 22 -14.17 4.21 -12.34
C GLY A 22 -14.35 4.01 -10.84
N ALA A 23 -14.78 2.84 -10.46
CA ALA A 23 -15.04 2.52 -9.05
C ALA A 23 -13.79 2.13 -8.26
N GLN A 24 -12.63 2.12 -8.90
CA GLN A 24 -11.41 1.70 -8.24
C GLN A 24 -11.00 2.67 -7.15
N VAL A 25 -10.34 2.14 -6.14
CA VAL A 25 -9.85 2.92 -5.01
C VAL A 25 -8.37 2.66 -4.84
N ALA A 26 -7.58 3.70 -4.79
CA ALA A 26 -6.15 3.59 -4.55
C ALA A 26 -5.81 4.03 -3.14
N LEU A 27 -4.75 3.50 -2.60
CA LEU A 27 -4.20 3.97 -1.33
C LEU A 27 -2.74 4.32 -1.56
N SER A 28 -2.32 5.41 -0.96
CA SER A 28 -0.95 5.88 -1.12
C SER A 28 -0.49 6.49 0.19
N GLY A 29 0.71 6.13 0.61
CA GLY A 29 1.21 6.71 1.85
C GLY A 29 2.52 6.12 2.29
N GLU A 30 2.80 6.25 3.57
CA GLU A 30 4.06 5.83 4.15
C GLU A 30 3.86 5.21 5.52
N ILE A 31 4.73 4.25 5.82
CA ILE A 31 4.88 3.70 7.15
C ILE A 31 6.25 4.15 7.62
N THR A 32 6.34 4.76 8.79
CA THR A 32 7.60 5.27 9.32
C THR A 32 7.94 4.55 10.62
N CYS A 33 8.94 3.70 10.57
CA CYS A 33 9.37 2.99 11.77
C CYS A 33 10.08 3.95 12.70
N ALA A 34 9.75 3.89 13.96
CA ALA A 34 10.34 4.79 14.94
C ALA A 34 11.74 4.34 15.34
N ASP A 35 12.04 3.07 15.19
CA ASP A 35 13.34 2.53 15.61
C ASP A 35 13.59 1.20 14.91
N MET A 36 14.72 0.62 15.19
CA MET A 36 15.11 -0.64 14.55
C MET A 36 14.21 -1.79 14.95
N GLY A 37 13.68 -1.77 16.15
CA GLY A 37 12.77 -2.82 16.58
C GLY A 37 11.53 -2.85 15.71
N GLN A 38 10.98 -1.69 15.39
CA GLN A 38 9.83 -1.61 14.51
C GLN A 38 10.21 -2.03 13.09
N LEU A 39 11.39 -1.64 12.63
CA LEU A 39 11.84 -2.06 11.32
C LEU A 39 11.94 -3.58 11.22
N MET A 40 12.48 -4.22 12.24
CA MET A 40 12.60 -5.67 12.22
C MET A 40 11.23 -6.34 12.22
N ALA A 41 10.27 -5.80 12.95
CA ALA A 41 8.92 -6.35 12.95
C ALA A 41 8.30 -6.23 11.56
N LEU A 42 8.50 -5.10 10.89
CA LEU A 42 7.99 -4.91 9.57
C LEU A 42 8.66 -5.89 8.60
N LEU A 43 9.98 -5.98 8.64
CA LEU A 43 10.72 -6.86 7.74
C LEU A 43 10.31 -8.32 7.88
N THR A 44 10.01 -8.73 9.10
CA THR A 44 9.64 -10.13 9.34
C THR A 44 8.34 -10.50 8.64
N HIS A 45 7.43 -9.56 8.48
CA HIS A 45 6.08 -9.88 8.02
C HIS A 45 5.71 -9.31 6.66
N VAL A 46 6.51 -8.39 6.10
CA VAL A 46 6.09 -7.65 4.93
C VAL A 46 5.91 -8.53 3.70
N GLU A 47 6.81 -9.48 3.49
CA GLU A 47 6.70 -10.30 2.29
C GLU A 47 5.44 -11.13 2.28
N ALA A 48 5.12 -11.75 3.38
CA ALA A 48 3.92 -12.58 3.45
C ALA A 48 2.66 -11.71 3.31
N HIS A 49 2.68 -10.52 3.90
CA HIS A 49 1.53 -9.63 3.80
C HIS A 49 1.31 -9.17 2.36
N VAL A 50 2.38 -8.81 1.65
CA VAL A 50 2.27 -8.39 0.26
C VAL A 50 1.76 -9.54 -0.60
N ALA A 51 2.29 -10.75 -0.40
CA ALA A 51 1.86 -11.89 -1.19
C ALA A 51 0.38 -12.21 -0.94
N ALA A 52 -0.05 -12.19 0.30
CA ALA A 52 -1.44 -12.46 0.63
C ALA A 52 -2.37 -11.39 0.06
N SER A 53 -1.93 -10.14 0.08
CA SER A 53 -2.74 -9.04 -0.47
C SER A 53 -2.88 -9.18 -1.97
N ARG A 54 -1.79 -9.49 -2.66
CA ARG A 54 -1.82 -9.67 -4.11
C ARG A 54 -2.68 -10.85 -4.54
N ALA A 55 -2.89 -11.81 -3.66
CA ALA A 55 -3.71 -12.97 -3.98
C ALA A 55 -5.21 -12.67 -3.84
N GLU A 56 -5.58 -11.56 -3.27
CA GLU A 56 -7.00 -11.20 -3.11
C GLU A 56 -7.61 -10.88 -4.47
N PRO A 57 -8.81 -11.40 -4.76
CA PRO A 57 -9.39 -11.23 -6.10
C PRO A 57 -9.58 -9.77 -6.52
N GLY A 58 -9.86 -8.89 -5.61
CA GLY A 58 -10.09 -7.50 -5.95
C GLY A 58 -8.86 -6.61 -5.86
N CYS A 59 -7.70 -7.18 -5.55
CA CYS A 59 -6.49 -6.39 -5.44
C CYS A 59 -5.84 -6.28 -6.81
N LEU A 60 -5.73 -5.07 -7.33
CA LEU A 60 -5.16 -4.84 -8.65
C LEU A 60 -3.68 -4.48 -8.59
N PHE A 61 -3.24 -3.89 -7.49
CA PHE A 61 -1.84 -3.55 -7.29
C PHE A 61 -1.57 -3.43 -5.80
N PHE A 62 -0.44 -3.92 -5.35
CA PHE A 62 -0.08 -3.81 -3.94
C PHE A 62 1.44 -3.81 -3.80
N GLU A 63 1.99 -2.74 -3.22
CA GLU A 63 3.42 -2.67 -3.02
C GLU A 63 3.75 -1.96 -1.73
N ILE A 64 4.67 -2.50 -0.97
CA ILE A 64 5.25 -1.86 0.20
C ILE A 64 6.76 -1.92 -0.01
N ALA A 65 7.38 -0.76 -0.20
CA ALA A 65 8.79 -0.72 -0.59
C ALA A 65 9.57 0.28 0.26
N GLN A 66 10.78 -0.11 0.63
CA GLN A 66 11.65 0.75 1.43
C GLN A 66 12.10 1.93 0.58
N THR A 67 12.20 3.09 1.21
CA THR A 67 12.68 4.29 0.53
C THR A 67 14.19 4.44 0.80
N ASP A 68 14.75 5.58 0.42
CA ASP A 68 16.14 5.87 0.74
C ASP A 68 16.38 5.95 2.23
N ASP A 69 15.37 6.28 3.01
CA ASP A 69 15.47 6.23 4.46
C ASP A 69 15.02 4.84 4.87
N PRO A 70 15.90 4.03 5.46
CA PRO A 70 15.54 2.64 5.78
C PRO A 70 14.37 2.50 6.74
N LEU A 71 14.03 3.53 7.47
CA LEU A 71 12.91 3.47 8.40
C LEU A 71 11.59 3.88 7.75
N VAL A 72 11.63 4.38 6.52
CA VAL A 72 10.44 4.88 5.85
C VAL A 72 10.10 3.97 4.66
N TRP A 73 8.87 3.50 4.62
CA TRP A 73 8.40 2.58 3.58
C TRP A 73 7.20 3.17 2.87
N ARG A 74 7.21 3.09 1.55
CA ARG A 74 6.09 3.57 0.76
C ARG A 74 5.07 2.48 0.60
N VAL A 75 3.80 2.86 0.62
CA VAL A 75 2.69 1.94 0.43
C VAL A 75 1.88 2.44 -0.74
N GLU A 76 1.66 1.59 -1.74
CA GLU A 76 0.82 1.91 -2.88
C GLU A 76 -0.09 0.73 -3.15
N GLU A 77 -1.39 0.98 -3.20
CA GLU A 77 -2.37 -0.09 -3.36
C GLU A 77 -3.45 0.36 -4.33
N LEU A 78 -4.02 -0.58 -5.06
CA LEU A 78 -5.16 -0.30 -5.92
C LEU A 78 -6.14 -1.47 -5.84
N PHE A 79 -7.39 -1.16 -5.55
CA PHE A 79 -8.44 -2.16 -5.43
C PHE A 79 -9.52 -1.92 -6.47
N ARG A 80 -10.16 -3.00 -6.91
CA ARG A 80 -11.19 -2.95 -7.94
C ARG A 80 -12.35 -2.05 -7.56
N ASP A 81 -12.73 -2.02 -6.29
CA ASP A 81 -13.81 -1.19 -5.79
C ASP A 81 -13.73 -1.10 -4.26
N ALA A 82 -14.65 -0.36 -3.67
CA ALA A 82 -14.67 -0.19 -2.22
C ALA A 82 -14.90 -1.50 -1.49
N ALA A 83 -15.70 -2.39 -2.06
CA ALA A 83 -15.96 -3.67 -1.41
C ALA A 83 -14.69 -4.52 -1.34
N ALA A 84 -13.86 -4.48 -2.38
CA ALA A 84 -12.59 -5.19 -2.39
C ALA A 84 -11.65 -4.63 -1.32
N LEU A 85 -11.64 -3.32 -1.17
CA LEU A 85 -10.82 -2.69 -0.13
C LEU A 85 -11.30 -3.10 1.26
N GLU A 86 -12.61 -3.14 1.48
CA GLU A 86 -13.12 -3.56 2.78
C GLU A 86 -12.80 -5.01 3.08
N ALA A 87 -12.85 -5.87 2.07
CA ALA A 87 -12.47 -7.27 2.26
C ALA A 87 -10.98 -7.37 2.64
N HIS A 88 -10.15 -6.57 1.99
CA HIS A 88 -8.73 -6.51 2.32
C HIS A 88 -8.54 -6.06 3.77
N ARG A 89 -9.24 -5.04 4.19
CA ARG A 89 -9.12 -4.53 5.56
C ARG A 89 -9.56 -5.57 6.58
N ALA A 90 -10.63 -6.28 6.28
CA ALA A 90 -11.14 -7.30 7.19
C ALA A 90 -10.12 -8.44 7.38
N ARG A 91 -9.51 -8.88 6.28
CA ARG A 91 -8.49 -9.92 6.39
C ARG A 91 -7.25 -9.41 7.12
N THR A 92 -6.81 -8.21 6.76
CA THR A 92 -5.59 -7.67 7.33
C THR A 92 -5.71 -7.50 8.85
N LYS A 93 -6.87 -7.09 9.31
CA LYS A 93 -7.08 -6.83 10.72
C LYS A 93 -6.73 -8.01 11.61
N THR A 94 -6.89 -9.22 11.14
CA THR A 94 -6.59 -10.40 11.93
C THR A 94 -5.28 -11.07 11.54
N SER A 95 -4.47 -10.42 10.73
CA SER A 95 -3.23 -11.02 10.23
C SER A 95 -2.06 -10.80 11.18
N SER A 96 -1.03 -11.60 10.99
CA SER A 96 0.22 -11.42 11.73
C SER A 96 0.85 -10.06 11.43
N TRP A 97 0.69 -9.59 10.19
CA TRP A 97 1.17 -8.26 9.82
C TRP A 97 0.55 -7.19 10.70
N ALA A 98 -0.77 -7.23 10.88
CA ALA A 98 -1.43 -6.23 11.70
C ALA A 98 -0.97 -6.33 13.15
N ALA A 99 -0.85 -7.53 13.67
CA ALA A 99 -0.41 -7.73 15.04
C ALA A 99 1.00 -7.18 15.26
N ALA A 100 1.89 -7.43 14.30
CA ALA A 100 3.28 -7.02 14.45
C ALA A 100 3.51 -5.54 14.17
N THR A 101 2.70 -4.92 13.34
CA THR A 101 2.97 -3.56 12.88
C THR A 101 1.95 -2.53 13.36
N SER A 102 0.99 -2.91 14.20
CA SER A 102 -0.07 -1.99 14.59
C SER A 102 0.46 -0.75 15.31
N GLY A 103 1.57 -0.84 15.98
CA GLY A 103 2.14 0.32 16.68
C GLY A 103 3.05 1.18 15.82
N ILE A 104 3.26 0.81 14.55
CA ILE A 104 4.17 1.57 13.71
C ILE A 104 3.40 2.70 13.05
N PRO A 105 3.82 3.95 13.19
CA PRO A 105 3.11 5.09 12.62
C PRO A 105 2.98 5.02 11.11
N ARG A 106 1.83 5.42 10.60
CA ARG A 106 1.63 5.43 9.15
C ARG A 106 0.66 6.52 8.76
N GLN A 107 0.85 7.03 7.55
CA GLN A 107 -0.03 8.03 6.99
C GLN A 107 -0.41 7.55 5.60
N ILE A 108 -1.61 7.04 5.45
CA ILE A 108 -2.07 6.46 4.19
C ILE A 108 -3.42 7.09 3.86
N ARG A 109 -3.56 7.57 2.63
CA ARG A 109 -4.81 8.19 2.22
C ARG A 109 -5.43 7.45 1.06
N GLU A 110 -6.74 7.56 0.96
CA GLU A 110 -7.48 6.96 -0.14
C GLU A 110 -7.59 7.94 -1.28
N ILE A 111 -7.48 7.45 -2.49
CA ILE A 111 -7.56 8.26 -3.69
C ILE A 111 -8.60 7.64 -4.61
N MET A 112 -9.59 8.43 -5.00
CA MET A 112 -10.63 7.97 -5.90
C MET A 112 -10.37 8.53 -7.29
N ALA A 113 -11.03 7.95 -8.28
CA ALA A 113 -10.86 8.42 -9.63
C ALA A 113 -11.34 9.86 -9.77
N GLN A 114 -10.53 10.65 -10.47
CA GLN A 114 -10.91 11.99 -10.67
C GLN A 114 -12.09 12.05 -11.55
N GLY A 115 -12.88 12.88 -11.41
CA GLY A 115 -14.00 13.00 -12.22
C GLY A 115 -15.21 12.31 -11.75
N ASP A 116 -15.01 11.33 -10.96
CA ASP A 116 -16.09 10.67 -10.42
C ASP A 116 -16.57 11.35 -9.29
N VAL A 117 -15.85 12.10 -8.82
CA VAL A 117 -16.13 12.66 -7.69
C VAL A 117 -17.06 13.59 -7.67
N VAL A 118 -17.22 14.17 -8.24
CA VAL A 118 -18.04 15.07 -8.17
C VAL A 118 -18.94 15.19 -7.39
N PRO A 119 -19.37 15.00 -7.16
CA PRO A 119 -20.18 15.23 -6.51
C PRO A 119 -20.39 15.73 -5.71
N ALA A 120 -20.25 15.93 -5.57
CA ALA A 120 -20.39 16.33 -4.86
C ALA A 120 -21.04 16.78 -4.63
N GLY A 121 -21.05 16.82 -4.86
CA GLY A 121 -21.51 17.30 -4.63
C GLY A 121 -21.83 17.40 -4.53
#